data_3c2d735ba9d6d9ba21f70c2ae73e4c38
#
_entry.id   3c2d735ba9d6d9ba21f70c2ae73e4c38
#
_cell.length_a   1.000
_cell.length_b   1.000
_cell.length_c   1.000
_cell.angle_alpha   90.00
_cell.angle_beta   90.00
_cell.angle_gamma   90.00
#
_symmetry.space_group_name_H-M   'P 1'
#
loop_
_entity.id
_entity.type
_entity.pdbx_description
1 polymer ?
#
loop_
_entity_poly.entity_id
_entity_poly.type
_entity_poly.pdbx_seq_one_letter_code
_entity_poly.pdbx_strand_id
1 'polypeptide(L)'
;MKIGFIGLGIMGRPMALNLLKGDHEVTVWARRAESMHPLLDAGAKGAGSPADAAQGNELVISMVADAPDVAEVMRGVAQGAVPGLVAVDMSTIAPAAARRIGAELAAAGVDFMDAPVSGGEVGAIAGTLSIMAGGSDAAFARAKPAFECMGKNIVHVGASGAGQVAKAANQIVTGMGVLAVAEAFAFAAKNGVDRGKVREALLGGFAYSKILENHGQRMLDRNFKPGFKSWMHEKDLNIVMQTAHELGLCLPGSAATAQMFNAMVGSGLGEEDSIAVLKLLERLSGQA
;
A
#
# COMPACT_ATOMS: atom_id res chain seq x y z
N MET A 1 -15.87 3.92 18.08
CA MET A 1 -15.74 5.18 17.34
C MET A 1 -16.66 5.18 16.13
N LYS A 2 -17.02 6.33 15.64
CA LYS A 2 -17.71 6.49 14.35
C LYS A 2 -16.68 6.77 13.26
N ILE A 3 -16.63 5.92 12.25
CA ILE A 3 -15.57 5.95 11.22
C ILE A 3 -16.19 5.93 9.82
N GLY A 4 -15.86 6.91 9.00
CA GLY A 4 -16.08 6.86 7.56
C GLY A 4 -14.96 6.08 6.87
N PHE A 5 -15.28 5.16 5.97
CA PHE A 5 -14.27 4.42 5.20
C PHE A 5 -14.54 4.54 3.70
N ILE A 6 -13.56 5.04 2.96
CA ILE A 6 -13.67 5.39 1.54
C ILE A 6 -12.69 4.56 0.72
N GLY A 7 -13.21 3.86 -0.30
CA GLY A 7 -12.38 3.03 -1.16
C GLY A 7 -12.34 1.56 -0.73
N LEU A 8 -13.24 0.76 -1.32
CA LEU A 8 -13.53 -0.63 -0.95
C LEU A 8 -12.94 -1.63 -1.97
N GLY A 9 -11.70 -1.39 -2.37
CA GLY A 9 -10.93 -2.31 -3.22
C GLY A 9 -10.41 -3.53 -2.45
N ILE A 10 -9.41 -4.21 -3.06
CA ILE A 10 -8.77 -5.43 -2.51
C ILE A 10 -8.26 -5.20 -1.08
N MET A 11 -7.67 -4.03 -0.82
CA MET A 11 -7.17 -3.66 0.50
C MET A 11 -8.25 -3.08 1.42
N GLY A 12 -8.99 -2.09 0.93
CA GLY A 12 -9.92 -1.32 1.78
C GLY A 12 -11.10 -2.13 2.30
N ARG A 13 -11.62 -3.09 1.51
CA ARG A 13 -12.72 -3.94 1.96
C ARG A 13 -12.39 -4.74 3.23
N PRO A 14 -11.33 -5.56 3.27
CA PRO A 14 -10.97 -6.28 4.49
C PRO A 14 -10.57 -5.35 5.64
N MET A 15 -9.97 -4.19 5.37
CA MET A 15 -9.66 -3.21 6.41
C MET A 15 -10.93 -2.66 7.06
N ALA A 16 -11.95 -2.28 6.27
CA ALA A 16 -13.24 -1.82 6.79
C ALA A 16 -13.99 -2.92 7.55
N LEU A 17 -13.92 -4.19 7.08
CA LEU A 17 -14.48 -5.33 7.81
C LEU A 17 -13.79 -5.55 9.17
N ASN A 18 -12.50 -5.33 9.27
CA ASN A 18 -11.78 -5.43 10.54
C ASN A 18 -12.18 -4.31 11.53
N LEU A 19 -12.51 -3.11 11.03
CA LEU A 19 -13.06 -2.06 11.88
C LEU A 19 -14.45 -2.44 12.46
N LEU A 20 -15.32 -3.04 11.64
CA LEU A 20 -16.62 -3.56 12.13
C LEU A 20 -16.43 -4.64 13.20
N LYS A 21 -15.48 -5.58 13.01
CA LYS A 21 -15.13 -6.61 14.00
C LYS A 21 -14.53 -6.02 15.30
N GLY A 22 -13.94 -4.83 15.21
CA GLY A 22 -13.44 -4.09 16.36
C GLY A 22 -14.48 -3.21 17.04
N ASP A 23 -15.79 -3.48 16.82
CA ASP A 23 -16.94 -2.79 17.42
C ASP A 23 -16.98 -1.28 17.10
N HIS A 24 -16.48 -0.86 15.92
CA HIS A 24 -16.64 0.49 15.42
C HIS A 24 -17.93 0.62 14.59
N GLU A 25 -18.58 1.78 14.66
CA GLU A 25 -19.63 2.16 13.72
C GLU A 25 -18.99 2.63 12.42
N VAL A 26 -19.18 1.89 11.33
CA VAL A 26 -18.53 2.17 10.06
C VAL A 26 -19.55 2.65 9.02
N THR A 27 -19.26 3.82 8.43
CA THR A 27 -20.00 4.35 7.27
C THR A 27 -19.09 4.23 6.04
N VAL A 28 -19.55 3.59 4.97
CA VAL A 28 -18.72 3.27 3.81
C VAL A 28 -19.16 4.01 2.56
N TRP A 29 -18.19 4.38 1.73
CA TRP A 29 -18.43 4.90 0.40
C TRP A 29 -17.43 4.36 -0.62
N ALA A 30 -17.91 4.08 -1.83
CA ALA A 30 -17.09 3.71 -2.98
C ALA A 30 -17.72 4.24 -4.27
N ARG A 31 -16.90 4.58 -5.29
CA ARG A 31 -17.38 5.00 -6.62
C ARG A 31 -18.30 3.97 -7.27
N ARG A 32 -18.06 2.69 -7.05
CA ARG A 32 -18.92 1.59 -7.49
C ARG A 32 -19.78 1.13 -6.33
N ALA A 33 -21.08 1.39 -6.40
CA ALA A 33 -22.01 1.10 -5.32
C ALA A 33 -22.02 -0.39 -4.90
N GLU A 34 -21.86 -1.30 -5.86
CA GLU A 34 -21.79 -2.74 -5.62
C GLU A 34 -20.62 -3.16 -4.72
N SER A 35 -19.56 -2.35 -4.66
CA SER A 35 -18.42 -2.62 -3.77
C SER A 35 -18.78 -2.44 -2.29
N MET A 36 -19.87 -1.75 -1.97
CA MET A 36 -20.35 -1.54 -0.59
C MET A 36 -21.12 -2.75 -0.06
N HIS A 37 -21.78 -3.55 -0.92
CA HIS A 37 -22.70 -4.61 -0.50
C HIS A 37 -22.13 -5.51 0.61
N PRO A 38 -20.90 -6.07 0.49
CA PRO A 38 -20.36 -6.94 1.54
C PRO A 38 -20.18 -6.24 2.91
N LEU A 39 -19.99 -4.91 2.92
CA LEU A 39 -19.88 -4.13 4.15
C LEU A 39 -21.24 -3.81 4.73
N LEU A 40 -22.24 -3.51 3.88
CA LEU A 40 -23.62 -3.30 4.30
C LEU A 40 -24.19 -4.57 4.94
N ASP A 41 -23.96 -5.74 4.32
CA ASP A 41 -24.35 -7.04 4.85
C ASP A 41 -23.67 -7.35 6.19
N ALA A 42 -22.46 -6.81 6.41
CA ALA A 42 -21.71 -6.92 7.67
C ALA A 42 -22.09 -5.86 8.72
N GLY A 43 -23.07 -4.99 8.44
CA GLY A 43 -23.59 -4.00 9.39
C GLY A 43 -23.04 -2.57 9.24
N ALA A 44 -22.30 -2.28 8.18
CA ALA A 44 -21.91 -0.90 7.87
C ALA A 44 -23.09 -0.07 7.37
N LYS A 45 -22.98 1.26 7.48
CA LYS A 45 -23.92 2.22 6.86
C LYS A 45 -23.38 2.64 5.50
N GLY A 46 -24.24 2.79 4.49
CA GLY A 46 -23.87 3.32 3.18
C GLY A 46 -23.93 4.85 3.16
N ALA A 47 -22.95 5.49 2.51
CA ALA A 47 -22.94 6.93 2.21
C ALA A 47 -23.14 7.16 0.71
N GLY A 48 -23.73 8.29 0.33
CA GLY A 48 -23.93 8.70 -1.05
C GLY A 48 -22.72 9.44 -1.65
N SER A 49 -21.85 9.98 -0.81
CA SER A 49 -20.68 10.76 -1.21
C SER A 49 -19.56 10.69 -0.15
N PRO A 50 -18.33 11.12 -0.49
CA PRO A 50 -17.28 11.31 0.53
C PRO A 50 -17.67 12.31 1.63
N ALA A 51 -18.45 13.33 1.30
CA ALA A 51 -18.97 14.29 2.28
C ALA A 51 -19.93 13.61 3.29
N ASP A 52 -20.85 12.77 2.79
CA ASP A 52 -21.76 12.01 3.66
C ASP A 52 -21.01 11.01 4.53
N ALA A 53 -19.93 10.40 3.98
CA ALA A 53 -19.06 9.51 4.75
C ALA A 53 -18.25 10.23 5.84
N ALA A 54 -18.08 11.54 5.74
CA ALA A 54 -17.45 12.35 6.77
C ALA A 54 -18.43 12.82 7.84
N GLN A 55 -19.69 13.04 7.46
CA GLN A 55 -20.68 13.66 8.30
C GLN A 55 -20.97 12.84 9.57
N GLY A 56 -20.75 13.46 10.74
CA GLY A 56 -21.00 12.83 12.04
C GLY A 56 -20.00 11.74 12.45
N ASN A 57 -18.93 11.55 11.69
CA ASN A 57 -17.85 10.64 12.02
C ASN A 57 -16.68 11.37 12.71
N GLU A 58 -15.96 10.66 13.56
CA GLU A 58 -14.78 11.14 14.31
C GLU A 58 -13.49 10.98 13.49
N LEU A 59 -13.48 9.96 12.63
CA LEU A 59 -12.37 9.58 11.78
C LEU A 59 -12.89 9.28 10.38
N VAL A 60 -12.17 9.69 9.34
CA VAL A 60 -12.40 9.22 7.97
C VAL A 60 -11.12 8.59 7.44
N ILE A 61 -11.23 7.38 6.91
CA ILE A 61 -10.11 6.64 6.32
C ILE A 61 -10.35 6.51 4.82
N SER A 62 -9.34 6.84 4.00
CA SER A 62 -9.34 6.54 2.57
C SER A 62 -8.32 5.47 2.21
N MET A 63 -8.66 4.62 1.23
CA MET A 63 -7.79 3.62 0.63
C MET A 63 -8.11 3.52 -0.86
N VAL A 64 -7.50 4.40 -1.65
CA VAL A 64 -7.77 4.58 -3.08
C VAL A 64 -6.51 4.41 -3.93
N ALA A 65 -6.59 4.62 -5.25
CA ALA A 65 -5.55 4.18 -6.15
C ALA A 65 -4.30 5.09 -6.15
N ASP A 66 -4.48 6.41 -6.24
CA ASP A 66 -3.38 7.35 -6.43
C ASP A 66 -3.73 8.78 -5.94
N ALA A 67 -2.75 9.68 -5.97
CA ALA A 67 -2.85 11.04 -5.46
C ALA A 67 -4.02 11.88 -6.00
N PRO A 68 -4.39 11.83 -7.30
CA PRO A 68 -5.58 12.51 -7.80
C PRO A 68 -6.87 12.04 -7.13
N ASP A 69 -7.02 10.71 -6.96
CA ASP A 69 -8.18 10.11 -6.28
C ASP A 69 -8.24 10.52 -4.81
N VAL A 70 -7.08 10.54 -4.12
CA VAL A 70 -6.98 10.98 -2.72
C VAL A 70 -7.40 12.45 -2.59
N ALA A 71 -6.88 13.32 -3.46
CA ALA A 71 -7.20 14.75 -3.44
C ALA A 71 -8.69 15.02 -3.69
N GLU A 72 -9.32 14.28 -4.61
CA GLU A 72 -10.75 14.36 -4.90
C GLU A 72 -11.59 13.93 -3.68
N VAL A 73 -11.27 12.76 -3.12
CA VAL A 73 -11.94 12.22 -1.93
C VAL A 73 -11.82 13.17 -0.74
N MET A 74 -10.61 13.66 -0.46
CA MET A 74 -10.34 14.52 0.68
C MET A 74 -11.01 15.91 0.56
N ARG A 75 -11.17 16.44 -0.65
CA ARG A 75 -12.01 17.64 -0.87
C ARG A 75 -13.47 17.39 -0.52
N GLY A 76 -14.01 16.22 -0.87
CA GLY A 76 -15.36 15.83 -0.46
C GLY A 76 -15.47 15.66 1.06
N VAL A 77 -14.49 15.01 1.69
CA VAL A 77 -14.41 14.87 3.15
C VAL A 77 -14.43 16.23 3.85
N ALA A 78 -13.66 17.19 3.35
CA ALA A 78 -13.66 18.56 3.92
C ALA A 78 -15.04 19.25 3.89
N GLN A 79 -15.85 18.97 2.86
CA GLN A 79 -17.21 19.55 2.74
C GLN A 79 -18.19 18.97 3.78
N GLY A 80 -18.02 17.72 4.19
CA GLY A 80 -18.85 17.06 5.20
C GLY A 80 -18.27 17.09 6.61
N ALA A 81 -17.07 17.62 6.77
CA ALA A 81 -16.33 17.59 8.02
C ALA A 81 -17.02 18.37 9.14
N VAL A 82 -16.95 17.81 10.34
CA VAL A 82 -17.32 18.50 11.58
C VAL A 82 -16.04 18.86 12.35
N PRO A 83 -16.10 19.89 13.24
CA PRO A 83 -14.94 20.27 14.05
C PRO A 83 -14.34 19.07 14.78
N GLY A 84 -13.03 18.90 14.64
CA GLY A 84 -12.29 17.81 15.25
C GLY A 84 -12.25 16.51 14.44
N LEU A 85 -12.75 16.46 13.20
CA LEU A 85 -12.56 15.30 12.33
C LEU A 85 -11.06 15.07 12.08
N VAL A 86 -10.64 13.80 12.10
CA VAL A 86 -9.32 13.38 11.59
C VAL A 86 -9.52 12.63 10.27
N ALA A 87 -8.90 13.10 9.22
CA ALA A 87 -8.84 12.42 7.92
C ALA A 87 -7.53 11.66 7.79
N VAL A 88 -7.60 10.37 7.48
CA VAL A 88 -6.45 9.48 7.31
C VAL A 88 -6.44 8.94 5.90
N ASP A 89 -5.34 9.13 5.16
CA ASP A 89 -5.13 8.45 3.89
C ASP A 89 -4.17 7.28 4.05
N MET A 90 -4.65 6.07 3.76
CA MET A 90 -3.85 4.85 3.82
C MET A 90 -3.36 4.39 2.43
N SER A 91 -3.61 5.18 1.40
CA SER A 91 -3.12 4.96 0.04
C SER A 91 -1.61 5.20 -0.06
N THR A 92 -0.99 4.70 -1.12
CA THR A 92 0.41 5.01 -1.44
C THR A 92 0.46 6.12 -2.48
N ILE A 93 0.92 7.30 -2.07
CA ILE A 93 1.04 8.51 -2.90
C ILE A 93 2.40 9.19 -2.68
N ALA A 94 2.72 10.18 -3.51
CA ALA A 94 3.96 10.94 -3.33
C ALA A 94 3.95 11.72 -2.00
N PRO A 95 5.08 11.77 -1.25
CA PRO A 95 5.17 12.52 0.01
C PRO A 95 4.79 14.00 -0.14
N ALA A 96 5.15 14.62 -1.27
CA ALA A 96 4.80 16.01 -1.57
C ALA A 96 3.28 16.19 -1.76
N ALA A 97 2.61 15.21 -2.38
CA ALA A 97 1.15 15.21 -2.54
C ALA A 97 0.44 15.09 -1.18
N ALA A 98 0.90 14.18 -0.30
CA ALA A 98 0.35 14.03 1.04
C ALA A 98 0.47 15.34 1.85
N ARG A 99 1.63 15.99 1.81
CA ARG A 99 1.83 17.29 2.48
C ARG A 99 0.91 18.38 1.94
N ARG A 100 0.72 18.45 0.62
CA ARG A 100 -0.18 19.42 -0.01
C ARG A 100 -1.64 19.18 0.41
N ILE A 101 -2.10 17.93 0.35
CA ILE A 101 -3.45 17.55 0.77
C ILE A 101 -3.66 17.88 2.25
N GLY A 102 -2.67 17.59 3.11
CA GLY A 102 -2.70 17.93 4.52
C GLY A 102 -2.83 19.43 4.77
N ALA A 103 -2.12 20.26 4.01
CA ALA A 103 -2.23 21.72 4.11
C ALA A 103 -3.61 22.23 3.66
N GLU A 104 -4.18 21.67 2.59
CA GLU A 104 -5.53 21.99 2.11
C GLU A 104 -6.59 21.64 3.17
N LEU A 105 -6.49 20.47 3.81
CA LEU A 105 -7.40 20.04 4.86
C LEU A 105 -7.26 20.86 6.15
N ALA A 106 -6.03 21.19 6.54
CA ALA A 106 -5.77 22.05 7.69
C ALA A 106 -6.42 23.45 7.52
N ALA A 107 -6.40 24.03 6.31
CA ALA A 107 -7.09 25.27 5.99
C ALA A 107 -8.62 25.14 6.12
N ALA A 108 -9.17 23.93 6.01
CA ALA A 108 -10.58 23.60 6.25
C ALA A 108 -10.87 23.17 7.71
N GLY A 109 -9.90 23.23 8.61
CA GLY A 109 -10.05 22.85 10.02
C GLY A 109 -10.08 21.33 10.26
N VAL A 110 -9.55 20.52 9.33
CA VAL A 110 -9.48 19.05 9.41
C VAL A 110 -8.05 18.62 9.64
N ASP A 111 -7.81 17.82 10.68
CA ASP A 111 -6.52 17.18 10.90
C ASP A 111 -6.29 16.07 9.87
N PHE A 112 -5.10 16.04 9.28
CA PHE A 112 -4.76 15.06 8.26
C PHE A 112 -3.59 14.17 8.68
N MET A 113 -3.69 12.88 8.34
CA MET A 113 -2.62 11.89 8.47
C MET A 113 -2.46 11.10 7.17
N ASP A 114 -1.23 10.86 6.78
CA ASP A 114 -0.87 9.85 5.80
C ASP A 114 -0.41 8.58 6.54
N ALA A 115 -1.07 7.47 6.28
CA ALA A 115 -0.82 6.22 6.99
C ALA A 115 -0.75 5.00 6.04
N PRO A 116 0.13 5.04 5.02
CA PRO A 116 0.27 3.93 4.08
C PRO A 116 0.66 2.63 4.78
N VAL A 117 0.34 1.52 4.11
CA VAL A 117 0.44 0.19 4.71
C VAL A 117 1.34 -0.76 3.93
N SER A 118 1.84 -1.78 4.63
CA SER A 118 2.55 -2.92 4.06
C SER A 118 2.01 -4.21 4.65
N GLY A 119 1.91 -5.28 3.82
CA GLY A 119 1.38 -6.59 4.21
C GLY A 119 0.45 -7.22 3.17
N GLY A 120 0.07 -6.44 2.13
CA GLY A 120 -0.79 -6.89 1.04
C GLY A 120 -2.18 -7.34 1.51
N GLU A 121 -2.93 -7.97 0.60
CA GLU A 121 -4.30 -8.44 0.88
C GLU A 121 -4.34 -9.40 2.07
N VAL A 122 -3.38 -10.30 2.19
CA VAL A 122 -3.28 -11.27 3.28
C VAL A 122 -3.18 -10.55 4.64
N GLY A 123 -2.32 -9.53 4.73
CA GLY A 123 -2.19 -8.72 5.94
C GLY A 123 -3.44 -7.90 6.24
N ALA A 124 -4.12 -7.38 5.21
CA ALA A 124 -5.36 -6.63 5.36
C ALA A 124 -6.49 -7.53 5.90
N ILE A 125 -6.64 -8.75 5.37
CA ILE A 125 -7.65 -9.73 5.83
C ILE A 125 -7.36 -10.13 7.28
N ALA A 126 -6.10 -10.41 7.60
CA ALA A 126 -5.69 -10.88 8.93
C ALA A 126 -5.62 -9.77 10.00
N GLY A 127 -5.75 -8.50 9.64
CA GLY A 127 -5.54 -7.38 10.57
C GLY A 127 -4.09 -7.29 11.07
N THR A 128 -3.13 -7.61 10.22
CA THR A 128 -1.70 -7.68 10.59
C THR A 128 -0.82 -6.74 9.78
N LEU A 129 -1.40 -5.70 9.21
CA LEU A 129 -0.66 -4.71 8.42
C LEU A 129 0.44 -4.02 9.26
N SER A 130 1.52 -3.63 8.58
CA SER A 130 2.42 -2.61 9.06
C SER A 130 1.89 -1.26 8.59
N ILE A 131 1.64 -0.34 9.52
CA ILE A 131 1.06 0.98 9.29
C ILE A 131 2.12 2.04 9.59
N MET A 132 2.43 2.87 8.61
CA MET A 132 3.46 3.91 8.69
C MET A 132 2.78 5.27 8.75
N ALA A 133 2.54 5.80 9.97
CA ALA A 133 1.73 6.99 10.15
C ALA A 133 2.57 8.27 10.18
N GLY A 134 2.16 9.27 9.41
CA GLY A 134 2.67 10.64 9.43
C GLY A 134 1.54 11.62 9.75
N GLY A 135 1.77 12.55 10.67
CA GLY A 135 0.78 13.52 11.12
C GLY A 135 1.10 14.05 12.52
N SER A 136 0.18 14.78 13.15
CA SER A 136 0.35 15.24 14.52
C SER A 136 0.21 14.11 15.54
N ASP A 137 0.87 14.23 16.70
CA ASP A 137 0.72 13.27 17.82
C ASP A 137 -0.74 13.13 18.26
N ALA A 138 -1.48 14.24 18.26
CA ALA A 138 -2.89 14.27 18.65
C ALA A 138 -3.76 13.47 17.65
N ALA A 139 -3.56 13.68 16.35
CA ALA A 139 -4.26 12.92 15.31
C ALA A 139 -3.90 11.43 15.37
N PHE A 140 -2.61 11.12 15.57
CA PHE A 140 -2.16 9.74 15.73
C PHE A 140 -2.81 9.04 16.92
N ALA A 141 -2.84 9.68 18.09
CA ALA A 141 -3.48 9.13 19.29
C ALA A 141 -4.96 8.82 19.07
N ARG A 142 -5.67 9.67 18.30
CA ARG A 142 -7.09 9.47 17.96
C ARG A 142 -7.31 8.38 16.93
N ALA A 143 -6.43 8.23 15.94
CA ALA A 143 -6.54 7.21 14.91
C ALA A 143 -6.06 5.83 15.38
N LYS A 144 -5.22 5.75 16.40
CA LYS A 144 -4.57 4.53 16.87
C LYS A 144 -5.54 3.38 17.17
N PRO A 145 -6.70 3.56 17.85
CA PRO A 145 -7.64 2.45 18.07
C PRO A 145 -8.17 1.83 16.77
N ALA A 146 -8.37 2.62 15.72
CA ALA A 146 -8.76 2.12 14.41
C ALA A 146 -7.58 1.37 13.73
N PHE A 147 -6.35 1.86 13.87
CA PHE A 147 -5.17 1.19 13.34
C PHE A 147 -4.95 -0.18 13.97
N GLU A 148 -5.20 -0.33 15.28
CA GLU A 148 -5.05 -1.59 16.02
C GLU A 148 -6.00 -2.70 15.53
N CYS A 149 -7.13 -2.34 14.90
CA CYS A 149 -8.02 -3.30 14.23
C CYS A 149 -7.45 -3.81 12.90
N MET A 150 -6.60 -3.03 12.23
CA MET A 150 -6.13 -3.29 10.87
C MET A 150 -4.68 -3.74 10.81
N GLY A 151 -3.88 -3.45 11.82
CA GLY A 151 -2.44 -3.70 11.82
C GLY A 151 -1.88 -4.06 13.19
N LYS A 152 -0.70 -4.69 13.18
CA LYS A 152 0.03 -5.04 14.41
C LYS A 152 1.31 -4.24 14.60
N ASN A 153 1.94 -3.80 13.52
CA ASN A 153 3.12 -2.94 13.59
C ASN A 153 2.69 -1.52 13.19
N ILE A 154 2.44 -0.68 14.18
CA ILE A 154 1.92 0.68 13.98
C ILE A 154 3.00 1.65 14.44
N VAL A 155 3.56 2.42 13.50
CA VAL A 155 4.67 3.32 13.78
C VAL A 155 4.27 4.74 13.40
N HIS A 156 4.33 5.67 14.37
CA HIS A 156 4.28 7.09 14.12
C HIS A 156 5.66 7.55 13.67
N VAL A 157 5.82 7.80 12.37
CA VAL A 157 7.12 8.08 11.73
C VAL A 157 7.52 9.55 11.89
N GLY A 158 6.56 10.45 11.95
CA GLY A 158 6.81 11.88 12.06
C GLY A 158 5.64 12.73 11.57
N ALA A 159 5.93 13.97 11.16
CA ALA A 159 4.93 14.91 10.66
C ALA A 159 4.27 14.43 9.34
N SER A 160 3.25 15.17 8.88
CA SER A 160 2.54 14.88 7.62
C SER A 160 3.50 14.65 6.44
N GLY A 161 3.28 13.59 5.69
CA GLY A 161 4.12 13.10 4.59
C GLY A 161 5.22 12.13 5.04
N ALA A 162 5.51 11.99 6.35
CA ALA A 162 6.54 11.06 6.83
C ALA A 162 6.14 9.59 6.65
N GLY A 163 4.85 9.26 6.75
CA GLY A 163 4.33 7.93 6.45
C GLY A 163 4.63 7.53 5.00
N GLN A 164 4.38 8.44 4.05
CA GLN A 164 4.67 8.21 2.64
C GLN A 164 6.18 8.10 2.35
N VAL A 165 7.02 8.85 3.07
CA VAL A 165 8.48 8.68 2.99
C VAL A 165 8.88 7.27 3.44
N ALA A 166 8.36 6.81 4.58
CA ALA A 166 8.60 5.45 5.07
C ALA A 166 8.09 4.39 4.08
N LYS A 167 6.93 4.63 3.45
CA LYS A 167 6.39 3.74 2.42
C LYS A 167 7.26 3.73 1.17
N ALA A 168 7.74 4.86 0.70
CA ALA A 168 8.67 4.94 -0.42
C ALA A 168 9.96 4.15 -0.13
N ALA A 169 10.53 4.30 1.07
CA ALA A 169 11.68 3.50 1.51
C ALA A 169 11.35 2.00 1.56
N ASN A 170 10.15 1.61 2.05
CA ASN A 170 9.70 0.22 1.98
C ASN A 170 9.65 -0.29 0.54
N GLN A 171 9.15 0.51 -0.42
CA GLN A 171 9.05 0.08 -1.83
C GLN A 171 10.42 -0.03 -2.51
N ILE A 172 11.40 0.79 -2.12
CA ILE A 172 12.80 0.59 -2.52
C ILE A 172 13.29 -0.80 -2.09
N VAL A 173 13.17 -1.13 -0.80
CA VAL A 173 13.66 -2.40 -0.25
C VAL A 173 12.89 -3.58 -0.84
N THR A 174 11.58 -3.46 -0.95
CA THR A 174 10.72 -4.55 -1.46
C THR A 174 10.94 -4.78 -2.95
N GLY A 175 10.97 -3.72 -3.76
CA GLY A 175 11.18 -3.83 -5.21
C GLY A 175 12.53 -4.44 -5.55
N MET A 176 13.61 -3.91 -4.95
CA MET A 176 14.95 -4.45 -5.12
C MET A 176 15.06 -5.89 -4.62
N GLY A 177 14.43 -6.21 -3.48
CA GLY A 177 14.44 -7.56 -2.92
C GLY A 177 13.74 -8.58 -3.81
N VAL A 178 12.60 -8.23 -4.41
CA VAL A 178 11.88 -9.08 -5.37
C VAL A 178 12.75 -9.33 -6.61
N LEU A 179 13.37 -8.27 -7.15
CA LEU A 179 14.27 -8.38 -8.29
C LEU A 179 15.49 -9.24 -7.96
N ALA A 180 16.13 -9.01 -6.81
CA ALA A 180 17.31 -9.76 -6.38
C ALA A 180 17.04 -11.27 -6.23
N VAL A 181 15.88 -11.65 -5.67
CA VAL A 181 15.47 -13.08 -5.58
C VAL A 181 15.24 -13.66 -6.97
N ALA A 182 14.61 -12.93 -7.88
CA ALA A 182 14.37 -13.37 -9.23
C ALA A 182 15.70 -13.56 -10.02
N GLU A 183 16.65 -12.63 -9.89
CA GLU A 183 17.99 -12.75 -10.48
C GLU A 183 18.77 -13.94 -9.92
N ALA A 184 18.73 -14.14 -8.59
CA ALA A 184 19.38 -15.30 -7.97
C ALA A 184 18.83 -16.64 -8.51
N PHE A 185 17.51 -16.72 -8.71
CA PHE A 185 16.89 -17.92 -9.26
C PHE A 185 17.17 -18.11 -10.75
N ALA A 186 17.19 -17.04 -11.53
CA ALA A 186 17.61 -17.10 -12.93
C ALA A 186 19.07 -17.54 -13.06
N PHE A 187 19.95 -16.99 -12.22
CA PHE A 187 21.38 -17.38 -12.16
C PHE A 187 21.56 -18.86 -11.80
N ALA A 188 20.87 -19.34 -10.73
CA ALA A 188 20.94 -20.73 -10.33
C ALA A 188 20.51 -21.69 -11.46
N ALA A 189 19.40 -21.39 -12.11
CA ALA A 189 18.88 -22.21 -13.21
C ALA A 189 19.84 -22.27 -14.41
N LYS A 190 20.46 -21.16 -14.79
CA LYS A 190 21.47 -21.13 -15.88
C LYS A 190 22.71 -21.96 -15.56
N ASN A 191 23.03 -22.10 -14.28
CA ASN A 191 24.13 -22.95 -13.83
C ASN A 191 23.71 -24.43 -13.59
N GLY A 192 22.47 -24.81 -13.93
CA GLY A 192 21.97 -26.16 -13.75
C GLY A 192 21.73 -26.55 -12.29
N VAL A 193 21.60 -25.57 -11.39
CA VAL A 193 21.39 -25.79 -9.95
C VAL A 193 19.90 -25.62 -9.61
N ASP A 194 19.40 -26.51 -8.77
CA ASP A 194 18.01 -26.47 -8.31
C ASP A 194 17.72 -25.21 -7.50
N ARG A 195 16.74 -24.42 -7.94
CA ARG A 195 16.35 -23.14 -7.32
C ARG A 195 15.85 -23.33 -5.89
N GLY A 196 15.17 -24.45 -5.61
CA GLY A 196 14.65 -24.78 -4.27
C GLY A 196 15.78 -25.02 -3.27
N LYS A 197 16.83 -25.74 -3.69
CA LYS A 197 18.03 -25.95 -2.86
C LYS A 197 18.81 -24.69 -2.64
N VAL A 198 18.90 -23.80 -3.64
CA VAL A 198 19.49 -22.48 -3.47
C VAL A 198 18.69 -21.66 -2.45
N ARG A 199 17.36 -21.61 -2.58
CA ARG A 199 16.51 -20.91 -1.61
C ARG A 199 16.70 -21.46 -0.18
N GLU A 200 16.70 -22.77 0.00
CA GLU A 200 16.91 -23.43 1.29
C GLU A 200 18.23 -22.97 1.93
N ALA A 201 19.32 -22.96 1.17
CA ALA A 201 20.62 -22.50 1.63
C ALA A 201 20.62 -21.02 2.03
N LEU A 202 20.00 -20.15 1.21
CA LEU A 202 19.96 -18.72 1.45
C LEU A 202 19.10 -18.34 2.66
N LEU A 203 18.04 -19.10 2.97
CA LEU A 203 17.19 -18.86 4.16
C LEU A 203 17.94 -19.04 5.48
N GLY A 204 19.01 -19.82 5.51
CA GLY A 204 19.84 -20.03 6.70
C GLY A 204 20.92 -18.98 6.94
N GLY A 205 21.11 -18.02 6.02
CA GLY A 205 22.20 -17.04 6.07
C GLY A 205 21.75 -15.59 6.06
N PHE A 206 22.70 -14.68 5.86
CA PHE A 206 22.47 -13.24 5.78
C PHE A 206 21.55 -12.78 4.64
N ALA A 207 21.36 -13.62 3.63
CA ALA A 207 20.44 -13.35 2.52
C ALA A 207 18.97 -13.54 2.91
N TYR A 208 18.68 -14.04 4.13
CA TYR A 208 17.31 -14.20 4.60
C TYR A 208 16.52 -12.89 4.52
N SER A 209 15.32 -13.01 4.00
CA SER A 209 14.31 -11.94 4.04
C SER A 209 12.91 -12.55 3.93
N LYS A 210 11.88 -11.83 4.40
CA LYS A 210 10.48 -12.21 4.19
C LYS A 210 10.13 -12.29 2.69
N ILE A 211 10.84 -11.56 1.86
CA ILE A 211 10.69 -11.61 0.40
C ILE A 211 11.20 -12.96 -0.12
N LEU A 212 12.41 -13.36 0.26
CA LEU A 212 12.97 -14.66 -0.10
C LEU A 212 12.11 -15.81 0.44
N GLU A 213 11.62 -15.70 1.68
CA GLU A 213 10.79 -16.71 2.32
C GLU A 213 9.45 -16.89 1.59
N ASN A 214 8.70 -15.81 1.39
CA ASN A 214 7.34 -15.89 0.86
C ASN A 214 7.29 -15.78 -0.67
N HIS A 215 7.92 -14.76 -1.24
CA HIS A 215 7.89 -14.52 -2.67
C HIS A 215 8.81 -15.49 -3.42
N GLY A 216 9.94 -15.85 -2.84
CA GLY A 216 10.81 -16.91 -3.39
C GLY A 216 10.07 -18.24 -3.52
N GLN A 217 9.29 -18.67 -2.51
CA GLN A 217 8.48 -19.89 -2.62
C GLN A 217 7.43 -19.76 -3.74
N ARG A 218 6.70 -18.64 -3.80
CA ARG A 218 5.71 -18.41 -4.87
C ARG A 218 6.33 -18.42 -6.27
N MET A 219 7.55 -17.90 -6.42
CA MET A 219 8.30 -17.98 -7.68
C MET A 219 8.62 -19.43 -8.07
N LEU A 220 9.04 -20.27 -7.11
CA LEU A 220 9.27 -21.71 -7.34
C LEU A 220 7.99 -22.42 -7.75
N ASP A 221 6.88 -22.15 -7.07
CA ASP A 221 5.57 -22.73 -7.33
C ASP A 221 4.91 -22.18 -8.61
N ARG A 222 5.56 -21.24 -9.30
CA ARG A 222 5.01 -20.52 -10.47
C ARG A 222 3.65 -19.85 -10.18
N ASN A 223 3.41 -19.46 -8.93
CA ASN A 223 2.16 -18.84 -8.49
C ASN A 223 2.25 -17.30 -8.61
N PHE A 224 1.93 -16.81 -9.78
CA PHE A 224 1.94 -15.38 -10.12
C PHE A 224 0.59 -14.67 -9.95
N LYS A 225 -0.37 -15.32 -9.25
CA LYS A 225 -1.65 -14.66 -8.89
C LYS A 225 -1.37 -13.38 -8.09
N PRO A 226 -1.98 -12.25 -8.45
CA PRO A 226 -1.62 -10.98 -7.84
C PRO A 226 -2.07 -10.86 -6.39
N GLY A 227 -1.12 -10.78 -5.46
CA GLY A 227 -1.31 -10.17 -4.15
C GLY A 227 -0.95 -8.68 -4.18
N PHE A 228 -0.01 -8.32 -5.07
CA PHE A 228 0.34 -6.94 -5.41
C PHE A 228 0.70 -6.86 -6.90
N LYS A 229 -0.16 -6.23 -7.69
CA LYS A 229 -0.01 -6.16 -9.14
C LYS A 229 1.26 -5.42 -9.56
N SER A 230 1.89 -5.87 -10.62
CA SER A 230 3.14 -5.30 -11.13
C SER A 230 3.03 -3.83 -11.50
N TRP A 231 1.90 -3.40 -12.10
CA TRP A 231 1.68 -1.99 -12.44
C TRP A 231 1.55 -1.09 -11.20
N MET A 232 1.04 -1.62 -10.07
CA MET A 232 0.99 -0.88 -8.80
C MET A 232 2.39 -0.71 -8.20
N HIS A 233 3.23 -1.74 -8.32
CA HIS A 233 4.62 -1.66 -7.85
C HIS A 233 5.44 -0.72 -8.73
N GLU A 234 5.21 -0.75 -10.05
CA GLU A 234 5.79 0.19 -11.01
C GLU A 234 5.42 1.63 -10.66
N LYS A 235 4.13 1.91 -10.41
CA LYS A 235 3.66 3.22 -9.93
C LYS A 235 4.41 3.66 -8.67
N ASP A 236 4.54 2.78 -7.68
CA ASP A 236 5.21 3.11 -6.42
C ASP A 236 6.71 3.40 -6.62
N LEU A 237 7.39 2.65 -7.49
CA LEU A 237 8.77 2.93 -7.85
C LEU A 237 8.93 4.24 -8.63
N ASN A 238 7.96 4.61 -9.47
CA ASN A 238 7.95 5.91 -10.14
C ASN A 238 7.80 7.07 -9.13
N ILE A 239 6.98 6.90 -8.08
CA ILE A 239 6.93 7.87 -6.96
C ILE A 239 8.30 8.02 -6.31
N VAL A 240 9.02 6.91 -6.07
CA VAL A 240 10.39 6.93 -5.53
C VAL A 240 11.33 7.70 -6.45
N MET A 241 11.34 7.37 -7.75
CA MET A 241 12.27 7.99 -8.71
C MET A 241 11.99 9.47 -8.92
N GLN A 242 10.71 9.87 -8.99
CA GLN A 242 10.34 11.28 -9.09
C GLN A 242 10.76 12.05 -7.82
N THR A 243 10.47 11.51 -6.64
CA THR A 243 10.88 12.13 -5.37
C THR A 243 12.41 12.24 -5.26
N ALA A 244 13.15 11.21 -5.70
CA ALA A 244 14.59 11.23 -5.73
C ALA A 244 15.13 12.34 -6.67
N HIS A 245 14.52 12.51 -7.84
CA HIS A 245 14.87 13.56 -8.80
C HIS A 245 14.64 14.95 -8.19
N GLU A 246 13.47 15.19 -7.57
CA GLU A 246 13.14 16.47 -6.91
C GLU A 246 14.12 16.85 -5.78
N LEU A 247 14.65 15.82 -5.08
CA LEU A 247 15.59 16.00 -3.97
C LEU A 247 17.08 15.91 -4.39
N GLY A 248 17.38 15.65 -5.65
CA GLY A 248 18.75 15.46 -6.12
C GLY A 248 19.43 14.20 -5.56
N LEU A 249 18.66 13.14 -5.23
CA LEU A 249 19.19 11.90 -4.70
C LEU A 249 19.63 10.93 -5.81
N CYS A 250 20.79 10.28 -5.60
CA CYS A 250 21.29 9.23 -6.47
C CYS A 250 20.89 7.86 -5.94
N LEU A 251 19.97 7.18 -6.63
CA LEU A 251 19.44 5.87 -6.26
C LEU A 251 19.59 4.85 -7.41
N PRO A 252 20.84 4.40 -7.74
CA PRO A 252 21.10 3.59 -8.93
C PRO A 252 20.38 2.23 -8.89
N GLY A 253 20.31 1.56 -7.75
CA GLY A 253 19.59 0.29 -7.60
C GLY A 253 18.09 0.45 -7.82
N SER A 254 17.48 1.51 -7.28
CA SER A 254 16.07 1.82 -7.50
C SER A 254 15.78 2.17 -8.95
N ALA A 255 16.68 2.89 -9.63
CA ALA A 255 16.53 3.23 -11.04
C ALA A 255 16.54 1.98 -11.92
N ALA A 256 17.48 1.05 -11.72
CA ALA A 256 17.51 -0.22 -12.44
C ALA A 256 16.24 -1.04 -12.17
N THR A 257 15.81 -1.12 -10.90
CA THR A 257 14.60 -1.84 -10.51
C THR A 257 13.35 -1.24 -11.16
N ALA A 258 13.20 0.09 -11.15
CA ALA A 258 12.08 0.78 -11.78
C ALA A 258 12.00 0.48 -13.28
N GLN A 259 13.13 0.42 -14.00
CA GLN A 259 13.17 0.05 -15.41
C GLN A 259 12.71 -1.40 -15.65
N MET A 260 13.05 -2.33 -14.76
CA MET A 260 12.57 -3.72 -14.86
C MET A 260 11.05 -3.81 -14.67
N PHE A 261 10.49 -3.09 -13.70
CA PHE A 261 9.03 -3.07 -13.49
C PHE A 261 8.29 -2.36 -14.63
N ASN A 262 8.86 -1.28 -15.17
CA ASN A 262 8.34 -0.64 -16.38
C ASN A 262 8.32 -1.62 -17.57
N ALA A 263 9.40 -2.38 -17.77
CA ALA A 263 9.48 -3.41 -18.80
C ALA A 263 8.45 -4.54 -18.58
N MET A 264 8.16 -4.92 -17.34
CA MET A 264 7.09 -5.88 -17.02
C MET A 264 5.72 -5.39 -17.51
N VAL A 265 5.38 -4.14 -17.18
CA VAL A 265 4.09 -3.55 -17.61
C VAL A 265 4.03 -3.48 -19.13
N GLY A 266 5.09 -2.99 -19.78
CA GLY A 266 5.19 -2.91 -21.24
C GLY A 266 5.15 -4.26 -21.95
N SER A 267 5.53 -5.35 -21.27
CA SER A 267 5.50 -6.72 -21.78
C SER A 267 4.19 -7.47 -21.49
N GLY A 268 3.16 -6.78 -20.99
CA GLY A 268 1.84 -7.36 -20.70
C GLY A 268 1.77 -8.13 -19.38
N LEU A 269 2.76 -8.01 -18.49
CA LEU A 269 2.78 -8.65 -17.17
C LEU A 269 2.23 -7.74 -16.06
N GLY A 270 1.65 -6.58 -16.41
CA GLY A 270 1.18 -5.58 -15.45
C GLY A 270 0.12 -6.09 -14.48
N GLU A 271 -0.78 -6.95 -14.94
CA GLU A 271 -1.86 -7.52 -14.12
C GLU A 271 -1.42 -8.71 -13.24
N GLU A 272 -0.25 -9.29 -13.50
CA GLU A 272 0.32 -10.33 -12.64
C GLU A 272 0.98 -9.73 -11.39
N ASP A 273 1.30 -10.60 -10.44
CA ASP A 273 2.03 -10.21 -9.23
C ASP A 273 3.44 -9.68 -9.55
N SER A 274 3.96 -8.80 -8.73
CA SER A 274 5.30 -8.22 -8.87
C SER A 274 6.42 -9.26 -9.00
N ILE A 275 6.23 -10.47 -8.46
CA ILE A 275 7.18 -11.59 -8.60
C ILE A 275 7.28 -12.13 -10.04
N ALA A 276 6.37 -11.75 -10.93
CA ALA A 276 6.44 -12.10 -12.35
C ALA A 276 7.65 -11.48 -13.07
N VAL A 277 8.41 -10.61 -12.41
CA VAL A 277 9.74 -10.16 -12.88
C VAL A 277 10.65 -11.35 -13.19
N LEU A 278 10.49 -12.48 -12.50
CA LEU A 278 11.19 -13.72 -12.83
C LEU A 278 10.89 -14.19 -14.27
N LYS A 279 9.62 -14.14 -14.71
CA LYS A 279 9.26 -14.50 -16.10
C LYS A 279 9.95 -13.59 -17.13
N LEU A 280 10.02 -12.28 -16.82
CA LEU A 280 10.70 -11.34 -17.69
C LEU A 280 12.19 -11.67 -17.81
N LEU A 281 12.87 -11.90 -16.68
CA LEU A 281 14.28 -12.29 -16.65
C LEU A 281 14.54 -13.61 -17.38
N GLU A 282 13.67 -14.61 -17.22
CA GLU A 282 13.75 -15.89 -17.93
C GLU A 282 13.65 -15.68 -19.46
N ARG A 283 12.69 -14.85 -19.93
CA ARG A 283 12.56 -14.50 -21.34
C ARG A 283 13.82 -13.80 -21.88
N LEU A 284 14.30 -12.78 -21.18
CA LEU A 284 15.50 -12.03 -21.57
C LEU A 284 16.77 -12.89 -21.56
N SER A 285 16.80 -13.95 -20.77
CA SER A 285 17.94 -14.88 -20.63
C SER A 285 17.81 -16.14 -21.48
N GLY A 286 16.77 -16.25 -22.32
CA GLY A 286 16.53 -17.48 -23.12
C GLY A 286 16.33 -18.70 -22.23
N GLN A 287 15.55 -18.59 -21.16
CA GLN A 287 15.22 -19.68 -20.23
C GLN A 287 13.72 -20.04 -20.28
N ALA A 288 12.94 -19.40 -21.15
CA ALA A 288 11.50 -19.63 -21.30
C ALA A 288 11.21 -20.83 -22.20
#